data_34593a071e97b47ff3de4275339f78af
#
_entry.id   34593a071e97b47ff3de4275339f78af
#
_cell.length_a   1.000
_cell.length_b   1.000
_cell.length_c   1.000
_cell.angle_alpha   90.00
_cell.angle_beta   90.00
_cell.angle_gamma   90.00
#
_symmetry.space_group_name_H-M   'P 1'
#
loop_
_entity.id
_entity.type
_entity.pdbx_description
1 polymer ?
#
loop_
_entity_poly.entity_id
_entity_poly.type
_entity_poly.pdbx_seq_one_letter_code
_entity_poly.pdbx_strand_id
1 'polypeptide(L)'
;MKVLSLKEPFASLIKNKIKFVETRSWKTNYRGEIYIHASLSPWKISTERDKKLKDYLGDKSPEYGNIICKCNLVDCIYMTKEYVEEMKENNYQEYLCGNYQEGRYAWVLDNIKPIEPIKAKGELGIWNYYNENEIMNLMQDIDYGWIDKDNNKHMNIDDKFQNDYILQSPKEVIKNKVGCCWDQVELERYYFKNYVPNIKTFFLVYDGGDKCPSHTFLTVEKDNKYYWFEHSWEIFKGIHEYNTLKELLLDVRDKFISVELHNDYKKLFLLLHEYTKPKYHIGTQEFFNHCDFGAYIDFDEL
;
A
#
# COMPACT_ATOMS: atom_id res chain seq x y z
N MET A 1 6.42 -0.76 -8.15
CA MET A 1 6.92 0.47 -8.82
C MET A 1 7.69 1.35 -7.83
N LYS A 2 8.86 1.91 -8.18
CA LYS A 2 9.54 2.94 -7.37
C LYS A 2 8.89 4.28 -7.64
N VAL A 3 8.50 5.02 -6.59
CA VAL A 3 7.71 6.26 -6.71
C VAL A 3 8.37 7.37 -5.90
N LEU A 4 8.32 8.60 -6.42
CA LEU A 4 8.76 9.81 -5.75
C LEU A 4 7.59 10.79 -5.64
N SER A 5 7.22 11.18 -4.41
CA SER A 5 6.18 12.18 -4.20
C SER A 5 6.75 13.60 -4.33
N LEU A 6 6.10 14.40 -5.15
CA LEU A 6 6.40 15.81 -5.37
C LEU A 6 5.17 16.67 -5.05
N LYS A 7 5.41 17.89 -4.58
CA LYS A 7 4.37 18.91 -4.49
C LYS A 7 4.02 19.44 -5.88
N GLU A 8 2.79 19.88 -6.04
CA GLU A 8 2.44 20.68 -7.20
C GLU A 8 3.01 22.11 -7.07
N PRO A 9 3.41 22.75 -8.16
CA PRO A 9 3.24 22.34 -9.58
C PRO A 9 4.35 21.43 -10.12
N PHE A 10 5.34 21.04 -9.32
CA PHE A 10 6.57 20.38 -9.79
C PHE A 10 6.30 19.01 -10.41
N ALA A 11 5.33 18.26 -9.87
CA ALA A 11 4.92 16.98 -10.45
C ALA A 11 4.35 17.17 -11.86
N SER A 12 3.42 18.09 -12.02
CA SER A 12 2.81 18.44 -13.31
C SER A 12 3.82 19.04 -14.31
N LEU A 13 4.78 19.82 -13.84
CA LEU A 13 5.86 20.35 -14.69
C LEU A 13 6.73 19.24 -15.26
N ILE A 14 7.03 18.19 -14.48
CA ILE A 14 7.75 17.00 -14.98
C ILE A 14 6.87 16.25 -15.99
N LYS A 15 5.61 15.90 -15.63
CA LYS A 15 4.69 15.20 -16.54
C LYS A 15 4.62 15.89 -17.91
N ASN A 16 4.62 17.22 -17.93
CA ASN A 16 4.51 18.03 -19.15
C ASN A 16 5.85 18.34 -19.82
N LYS A 17 6.96 17.73 -19.36
CA LYS A 17 8.31 17.91 -19.94
C LYS A 17 8.80 19.37 -19.92
N ILE A 18 8.42 20.11 -18.88
CA ILE A 18 8.85 21.49 -18.64
C ILE A 18 10.01 21.50 -17.64
N LYS A 19 9.98 20.54 -16.69
CA LYS A 19 10.98 20.33 -15.66
C LYS A 19 11.66 18.97 -15.88
N PHE A 20 12.99 18.95 -15.86
CA PHE A 20 13.82 17.76 -16.06
C PHE A 20 14.77 17.47 -14.90
N VAL A 21 14.86 18.36 -13.93
CA VAL A 21 15.74 18.20 -12.76
C VAL A 21 14.94 18.37 -11.48
N GLU A 22 14.85 17.32 -10.67
CA GLU A 22 14.29 17.45 -9.32
C GLU A 22 15.36 17.81 -8.32
N THR A 23 15.12 18.82 -7.48
CA THR A 23 16.11 19.33 -6.52
C THR A 23 15.82 18.83 -5.11
N ARG A 24 16.80 18.16 -4.49
CA ARG A 24 16.70 17.57 -3.15
C ARG A 24 17.81 18.00 -2.22
N SER A 25 17.56 17.98 -0.90
CA SER A 25 18.59 18.24 0.13
C SER A 25 19.47 17.02 0.42
N TRP A 26 19.18 15.86 -0.19
CA TRP A 26 19.87 14.60 0.05
C TRP A 26 20.24 13.89 -1.25
N LYS A 27 21.37 13.17 -1.19
CA LYS A 27 21.90 12.39 -2.30
C LYS A 27 21.16 11.08 -2.44
N THR A 28 20.95 10.60 -3.68
CA THR A 28 20.47 9.25 -3.96
C THR A 28 21.46 8.49 -4.83
N ASN A 29 21.62 7.21 -4.53
CA ASN A 29 22.37 6.26 -5.38
C ASN A 29 21.42 5.49 -6.35
N TYR A 30 20.10 5.69 -6.23
CA TYR A 30 19.14 5.05 -7.13
C TYR A 30 19.34 5.60 -8.55
N ARG A 31 19.34 4.70 -9.52
CA ARG A 31 19.26 5.00 -10.96
C ARG A 31 18.26 4.02 -11.59
N GLY A 32 17.52 4.47 -12.59
CA GLY A 32 16.54 3.68 -13.31
C GLY A 32 15.15 4.29 -13.32
N GLU A 33 14.15 3.49 -13.69
CA GLU A 33 12.76 3.93 -13.82
C GLU A 33 12.18 4.35 -12.46
N ILE A 34 11.60 5.53 -12.42
CA ILE A 34 10.93 6.10 -11.26
C ILE A 34 9.60 6.75 -11.69
N TYR A 35 8.58 6.58 -10.88
CA TYR A 35 7.25 7.15 -11.08
C TYR A 35 7.11 8.43 -10.26
N ILE A 36 6.40 9.41 -10.78
CA ILE A 36 6.15 10.69 -10.12
C ILE A 36 4.72 10.74 -9.61
N HIS A 37 4.59 10.92 -8.30
CA HIS A 37 3.32 11.10 -7.61
C HIS A 37 3.13 12.57 -7.24
N ALA A 38 1.99 13.16 -7.62
CA ALA A 38 1.57 14.50 -7.22
C ALA A 38 0.93 14.45 -5.83
N SER A 39 1.57 15.04 -4.84
CA SER A 39 1.08 15.02 -3.46
C SER A 39 -0.24 15.77 -3.29
N LEU A 40 -1.00 15.46 -2.23
CA LEU A 40 -2.26 16.13 -1.90
C LEU A 40 -2.08 17.57 -1.39
N SER A 41 -0.84 18.04 -1.17
CA SER A 41 -0.59 19.39 -0.66
C SER A 41 -1.00 20.46 -1.69
N PRO A 42 -1.96 21.35 -1.38
CA PRO A 42 -2.43 22.34 -2.32
C PRO A 42 -1.30 23.31 -2.74
N TRP A 43 -1.19 23.58 -4.02
CA TRP A 43 -0.34 24.65 -4.52
C TRP A 43 -1.07 25.99 -4.45
N LYS A 44 -0.46 26.95 -3.75
CA LYS A 44 -0.98 28.33 -3.66
C LYS A 44 -0.10 29.24 -4.53
N ILE A 45 -0.73 29.94 -5.45
CA ILE A 45 -0.05 30.94 -6.29
C ILE A 45 0.07 32.22 -5.46
N SER A 46 1.23 32.47 -4.89
CA SER A 46 1.46 33.57 -3.97
C SER A 46 2.65 34.46 -4.33
N THR A 47 3.52 33.99 -5.21
CA THR A 47 4.76 34.72 -5.61
C THR A 47 4.78 34.93 -7.12
N GLU A 48 5.65 35.87 -7.58
CA GLU A 48 5.91 36.04 -9.02
C GLU A 48 6.47 34.76 -9.68
N ARG A 49 7.24 33.98 -8.91
CA ARG A 49 7.68 32.66 -9.34
C ARG A 49 6.48 31.73 -9.58
N ASP A 50 5.52 31.65 -8.66
CA ASP A 50 4.35 30.80 -8.80
C ASP A 50 3.52 31.18 -10.03
N LYS A 51 3.37 32.47 -10.31
CA LYS A 51 2.70 32.97 -11.51
C LYS A 51 3.39 32.46 -12.78
N LYS A 52 4.71 32.60 -12.88
CA LYS A 52 5.48 32.07 -14.01
C LYS A 52 5.36 30.54 -14.16
N LEU A 53 5.39 29.78 -13.05
CA LEU A 53 5.17 28.34 -13.10
C LEU A 53 3.76 27.99 -13.59
N LYS A 54 2.76 28.80 -13.23
CA LYS A 54 1.40 28.66 -13.76
C LYS A 54 1.35 28.96 -15.26
N ASP A 55 2.03 29.99 -15.72
CA ASP A 55 2.12 30.31 -17.15
C ASP A 55 2.77 29.19 -17.95
N TYR A 56 3.80 28.54 -17.39
CA TYR A 56 4.43 27.36 -18.01
C TYR A 56 3.50 26.16 -18.12
N LEU A 57 2.60 25.96 -17.16
CA LEU A 57 1.59 24.89 -17.21
C LEU A 57 0.44 25.23 -18.16
N GLY A 58 0.17 26.52 -18.40
CA GLY A 58 -0.98 26.97 -19.19
C GLY A 58 -2.31 26.51 -18.58
N ASP A 59 -3.18 25.94 -19.41
CA ASP A 59 -4.52 25.47 -18.98
C ASP A 59 -4.51 24.10 -18.29
N LYS A 60 -3.34 23.48 -18.09
CA LYS A 60 -3.22 22.19 -17.45
C LYS A 60 -3.45 22.29 -15.94
N SER A 61 -4.30 21.41 -15.43
CA SER A 61 -4.62 21.35 -14.00
C SER A 61 -3.72 20.39 -13.24
N PRO A 62 -3.36 20.69 -11.97
CA PRO A 62 -2.67 19.73 -11.10
C PRO A 62 -3.50 18.46 -10.85
N GLU A 63 -2.82 17.32 -10.76
CA GLU A 63 -3.44 15.99 -10.58
C GLU A 63 -3.15 15.41 -9.19
N TYR A 64 -3.58 16.11 -8.16
CA TYR A 64 -3.31 15.76 -6.76
C TYR A 64 -3.69 14.32 -6.39
N GLY A 65 -2.83 13.67 -5.58
CA GLY A 65 -3.08 12.33 -5.05
C GLY A 65 -2.95 11.20 -6.05
N ASN A 66 -2.28 11.46 -7.19
CA ASN A 66 -2.11 10.46 -8.24
C ASN A 66 -0.63 10.29 -8.63
N ILE A 67 -0.26 9.08 -9.04
CA ILE A 67 0.96 8.82 -9.82
C ILE A 67 0.63 9.17 -11.26
N ILE A 68 1.36 10.10 -11.87
CA ILE A 68 0.95 10.78 -13.12
C ILE A 68 1.88 10.60 -14.30
N CYS A 69 3.14 10.25 -14.05
CA CYS A 69 4.09 9.94 -15.12
C CYS A 69 5.20 9.04 -14.59
N LYS A 70 5.96 8.46 -15.51
CA LYS A 70 7.21 7.75 -15.24
C LYS A 70 8.36 8.37 -16.01
N CYS A 71 9.56 8.23 -15.49
CA CYS A 71 10.81 8.71 -16.08
C CYS A 71 11.98 7.86 -15.60
N ASN A 72 13.16 8.10 -16.13
CA ASN A 72 14.40 7.52 -15.62
C ASN A 72 15.14 8.56 -14.78
N LEU A 73 15.51 8.21 -13.55
CA LEU A 73 16.49 8.95 -12.78
C LEU A 73 17.89 8.54 -13.27
N VAL A 74 18.52 9.40 -14.06
CA VAL A 74 19.78 9.08 -14.74
C VAL A 74 21.00 9.60 -14.03
N ASP A 75 20.87 10.70 -13.26
CA ASP A 75 21.98 11.23 -12.48
C ASP A 75 21.54 11.94 -11.20
N CYS A 76 22.52 12.16 -10.30
CA CYS A 76 22.35 12.90 -9.04
C CYS A 76 23.61 13.73 -8.80
N ILE A 77 23.56 14.99 -9.18
CA ILE A 77 24.70 15.92 -9.20
C ILE A 77 24.68 16.75 -7.90
N TYR A 78 25.82 16.88 -7.24
CA TYR A 78 25.99 17.85 -6.16
C TYR A 78 26.03 19.27 -6.74
N MET A 79 25.18 20.17 -6.25
CA MET A 79 25.12 21.54 -6.74
C MET A 79 26.21 22.38 -6.07
N THR A 80 27.24 22.71 -6.84
CA THR A 80 28.19 23.74 -6.48
C THR A 80 27.64 25.13 -6.81
N LYS A 81 28.31 26.17 -6.38
CA LYS A 81 27.95 27.56 -6.71
C LYS A 81 27.96 27.80 -8.22
N GLU A 82 28.98 27.29 -8.89
CA GLU A 82 29.16 27.39 -10.34
C GLU A 82 28.00 26.70 -11.08
N TYR A 83 27.60 25.49 -10.66
CA TYR A 83 26.45 24.75 -11.23
C TYR A 83 25.15 25.55 -11.09
N VAL A 84 24.95 26.20 -9.93
CA VAL A 84 23.73 27.01 -9.70
C VAL A 84 23.71 28.24 -10.59
N GLU A 85 24.87 28.93 -10.72
CA GLU A 85 25.02 30.13 -11.58
C GLU A 85 24.81 29.73 -13.07
N GLU A 86 25.44 28.65 -13.54
CA GLU A 86 25.30 28.14 -14.90
C GLU A 86 23.82 27.80 -15.21
N MET A 87 23.16 27.12 -14.30
CA MET A 87 21.75 26.77 -14.47
C MET A 87 20.87 28.02 -14.58
N LYS A 88 21.13 29.02 -13.75
CA LYS A 88 20.39 30.29 -13.75
C LYS A 88 20.60 31.09 -15.03
N GLU A 89 21.83 31.10 -15.59
CA GLU A 89 22.17 31.84 -16.81
C GLU A 89 21.71 31.13 -18.08
N ASN A 90 21.94 29.83 -18.16
CA ASN A 90 21.77 29.06 -19.39
C ASN A 90 20.42 28.33 -19.48
N ASN A 91 19.74 28.10 -18.34
CA ASN A 91 18.45 27.41 -18.31
C ASN A 91 17.52 28.00 -17.24
N TYR A 92 17.16 29.26 -17.40
CA TYR A 92 16.38 30.02 -16.43
C TYR A 92 15.00 29.40 -16.16
N GLN A 93 14.38 28.78 -17.18
CA GLN A 93 13.09 28.08 -17.00
C GLN A 93 13.25 26.91 -16.03
N GLU A 94 14.23 26.04 -16.21
CA GLU A 94 14.50 24.91 -15.33
C GLU A 94 14.92 25.43 -13.92
N TYR A 95 15.73 26.49 -13.86
CA TYR A 95 16.10 27.12 -12.59
C TYR A 95 14.89 27.55 -11.77
N LEU A 96 13.87 28.15 -12.42
CA LEU A 96 12.62 28.52 -11.75
C LEU A 96 11.80 27.28 -11.30
N CYS A 97 11.96 26.13 -11.96
CA CYS A 97 11.25 24.90 -11.63
C CYS A 97 11.87 24.13 -10.45
N GLY A 98 12.95 24.61 -9.83
CA GLY A 98 13.62 23.90 -8.74
C GLY A 98 14.05 24.83 -7.59
N ASN A 99 14.60 24.22 -6.54
CA ASN A 99 15.30 24.94 -5.48
C ASN A 99 16.80 24.72 -5.68
N TYR A 100 17.39 25.55 -6.57
CA TYR A 100 18.80 25.52 -6.91
C TYR A 100 19.60 26.34 -5.90
N GLN A 101 20.24 25.65 -4.98
CA GLN A 101 21.10 26.22 -3.96
C GLN A 101 22.34 25.33 -3.79
N GLU A 102 23.50 25.94 -3.55
CA GLU A 102 24.70 25.22 -3.19
C GLU A 102 24.48 24.26 -2.01
N GLY A 103 25.09 23.09 -2.06
CA GLY A 103 24.93 22.04 -1.03
C GLY A 103 23.74 21.11 -1.22
N ARG A 104 22.89 21.34 -2.22
CA ARG A 104 21.78 20.47 -2.59
C ARG A 104 22.18 19.54 -3.72
N TYR A 105 21.22 18.69 -4.15
CA TYR A 105 21.42 17.71 -5.23
C TYR A 105 20.39 17.93 -6.33
N ALA A 106 20.88 17.89 -7.57
CA ALA A 106 20.10 17.88 -8.79
C ALA A 106 19.92 16.44 -9.26
N TRP A 107 18.69 15.93 -9.22
CA TRP A 107 18.32 14.63 -9.73
C TRP A 107 17.86 14.77 -11.17
N VAL A 108 18.69 14.31 -12.09
CA VAL A 108 18.45 14.46 -13.54
C VAL A 108 17.48 13.38 -14.00
N LEU A 109 16.39 13.81 -14.63
CA LEU A 109 15.32 12.97 -15.12
C LEU A 109 15.31 12.96 -16.66
N ASP A 110 15.11 11.78 -17.23
CA ASP A 110 15.04 11.58 -18.69
C ASP A 110 13.89 10.63 -19.05
N ASN A 111 13.58 10.52 -20.34
CA ASN A 111 12.56 9.62 -20.88
C ASN A 111 11.19 9.75 -20.18
N ILE A 112 10.77 10.99 -19.92
CA ILE A 112 9.51 11.27 -19.23
C ILE A 112 8.32 10.85 -20.10
N LYS A 113 7.45 10.00 -19.55
CA LYS A 113 6.24 9.47 -20.21
C LYS A 113 5.04 9.66 -19.28
N PRO A 114 4.04 10.47 -19.66
CA PRO A 114 2.75 10.50 -18.97
C PRO A 114 2.13 9.10 -18.95
N ILE A 115 1.40 8.80 -17.87
CA ILE A 115 0.61 7.58 -17.73
C ILE A 115 -0.83 7.95 -17.34
N GLU A 116 -1.75 6.99 -17.45
CA GLU A 116 -3.06 7.12 -16.83
C GLU A 116 -2.89 7.31 -15.32
N PRO A 117 -3.56 8.28 -14.70
CA PRO A 117 -3.39 8.58 -13.28
C PRO A 117 -3.76 7.41 -12.39
N ILE A 118 -2.85 7.01 -11.50
CA ILE A 118 -3.08 5.95 -10.50
C ILE A 118 -3.24 6.60 -9.14
N LYS A 119 -4.41 6.49 -8.53
CA LYS A 119 -4.66 6.98 -7.17
C LYS A 119 -3.74 6.28 -6.18
N ALA A 120 -3.04 7.06 -5.36
CA ALA A 120 -2.16 6.52 -4.34
C ALA A 120 -1.97 7.49 -3.15
N LYS A 121 -1.72 6.95 -1.97
CA LYS A 121 -1.20 7.72 -0.82
C LYS A 121 0.30 7.89 -1.01
N GLY A 122 0.78 9.14 -1.08
CA GLY A 122 2.20 9.43 -1.19
C GLY A 122 2.96 9.20 0.12
N GLU A 123 4.24 8.84 0.00
CA GLU A 123 5.18 8.78 1.13
C GLU A 123 6.38 9.70 0.91
N LEU A 124 7.20 9.86 1.94
CA LEU A 124 8.45 10.59 1.86
C LEU A 124 9.55 9.75 1.20
N GLY A 125 10.47 10.43 0.51
CA GLY A 125 11.59 9.77 -0.16
C GLY A 125 11.18 9.01 -1.41
N ILE A 126 11.97 7.99 -1.76
CA ILE A 126 11.61 7.02 -2.79
C ILE A 126 10.92 5.84 -2.10
N TRP A 127 9.69 5.56 -2.48
CA TRP A 127 8.86 4.52 -1.88
C TRP A 127 8.38 3.51 -2.92
N ASN A 128 7.78 2.39 -2.48
CA ASN A 128 7.25 1.36 -3.35
C ASN A 128 5.72 1.45 -3.41
N TYR A 129 5.18 1.46 -4.61
CA TYR A 129 3.78 1.17 -4.88
C TYR A 129 3.71 -0.25 -5.47
N TYR A 130 2.79 -1.06 -4.94
CA TYR A 130 2.55 -2.42 -5.41
C TYR A 130 1.15 -2.49 -6.02
N ASN A 131 1.02 -3.08 -7.19
CA ASN A 131 -0.28 -3.46 -7.72
C ASN A 131 -0.69 -4.85 -7.21
N GLU A 132 -1.91 -5.26 -7.49
CA GLU A 132 -2.53 -6.48 -7.00
C GLU A 132 -1.72 -7.73 -7.37
N ASN A 133 -1.28 -7.83 -8.61
CA ASN A 133 -0.49 -8.97 -9.09
C ASN A 133 0.91 -9.01 -8.45
N GLU A 134 1.55 -7.85 -8.26
CA GLU A 134 2.82 -7.78 -7.54
C GLU A 134 2.66 -8.25 -6.08
N ILE A 135 1.56 -7.88 -5.41
CA ILE A 135 1.26 -8.32 -4.04
C ILE A 135 1.06 -9.83 -4.01
N MET A 136 0.22 -10.38 -4.91
CA MET A 136 0.01 -11.82 -5.01
C MET A 136 1.32 -12.59 -5.21
N ASN A 137 2.21 -12.09 -6.08
CA ASN A 137 3.52 -12.71 -6.29
C ASN A 137 4.42 -12.67 -5.05
N LEU A 138 4.40 -11.55 -4.30
CA LEU A 138 5.18 -11.43 -3.06
C LEU A 138 4.65 -12.35 -1.95
N MET A 139 3.34 -12.59 -1.92
CA MET A 139 2.71 -13.49 -0.95
C MET A 139 2.96 -14.98 -1.25
N GLN A 140 3.27 -15.36 -2.50
CA GLN A 140 3.58 -16.76 -2.87
C GLN A 140 4.76 -17.37 -2.10
N ASP A 141 5.69 -16.52 -1.62
CA ASP A 141 6.85 -16.92 -0.84
C ASP A 141 6.54 -17.15 0.66
N ILE A 142 5.30 -16.96 1.09
CA ILE A 142 4.88 -17.08 2.50
C ILE A 142 4.13 -18.38 2.69
N ASP A 143 4.75 -19.32 3.40
CA ASP A 143 4.12 -20.58 3.77
C ASP A 143 3.03 -20.35 4.83
N TYR A 144 1.99 -21.21 4.83
CA TYR A 144 1.01 -21.21 5.91
C TYR A 144 1.60 -21.85 7.17
N GLY A 145 1.48 -21.15 8.30
CA GLY A 145 2.03 -21.56 9.59
C GLY A 145 2.11 -20.41 10.56
N TRP A 146 2.87 -20.52 11.63
CA TRP A 146 2.95 -19.49 12.66
C TRP A 146 4.29 -19.51 13.41
N ILE A 147 4.56 -18.44 14.13
CA ILE A 147 5.75 -18.26 14.99
C ILE A 147 5.30 -18.18 16.44
N ASP A 148 5.97 -18.92 17.32
CA ASP A 148 5.74 -18.85 18.75
C ASP A 148 6.56 -17.72 19.41
N LYS A 149 6.28 -17.47 20.70
CA LYS A 149 6.98 -16.47 21.54
C LYS A 149 8.49 -16.70 21.66
N ASP A 150 8.95 -17.92 21.41
CA ASP A 150 10.37 -18.31 21.43
C ASP A 150 11.01 -18.26 20.02
N ASN A 151 10.29 -17.74 19.02
CA ASN A 151 10.66 -17.65 17.60
C ASN A 151 10.81 -19.01 16.90
N ASN A 152 10.16 -20.06 17.38
CA ASN A 152 10.09 -21.32 16.65
C ASN A 152 9.00 -21.26 15.58
N LYS A 153 9.28 -21.87 14.43
CA LYS A 153 8.35 -21.97 13.30
C LYS A 153 7.50 -23.24 13.41
N HIS A 154 6.18 -23.09 13.27
CA HIS A 154 5.21 -24.16 13.25
C HIS A 154 4.45 -24.16 11.92
N MET A 155 4.38 -25.31 11.25
CA MET A 155 3.74 -25.43 9.92
C MET A 155 2.27 -25.86 10.00
N ASN A 156 1.78 -26.17 11.19
CA ASN A 156 0.38 -26.57 11.43
C ASN A 156 -0.13 -25.84 12.65
N ILE A 157 -1.42 -25.52 12.66
CA ILE A 157 -2.09 -25.02 13.87
C ILE A 157 -2.27 -26.20 14.81
N ASP A 158 -1.66 -26.13 15.98
CA ASP A 158 -1.69 -27.14 17.04
C ASP A 158 -2.19 -26.54 18.37
N ASP A 159 -2.24 -27.37 19.41
CA ASP A 159 -2.75 -26.96 20.73
C ASP A 159 -1.90 -25.84 21.40
N LYS A 160 -0.67 -25.63 20.93
CA LYS A 160 0.20 -24.56 21.44
C LYS A 160 -0.17 -23.21 20.87
N PHE A 161 -0.83 -23.16 19.69
CA PHE A 161 -1.21 -21.91 19.03
C PHE A 161 -1.93 -20.95 19.98
N GLN A 162 -2.87 -21.47 20.76
CA GLN A 162 -3.67 -20.64 21.67
C GLN A 162 -2.83 -19.87 22.71
N ASN A 163 -1.73 -20.45 23.19
CA ASN A 163 -0.93 -19.89 24.28
C ASN A 163 0.39 -19.28 23.84
N ASP A 164 0.94 -19.72 22.71
CA ASP A 164 2.31 -19.41 22.33
C ASP A 164 2.41 -18.58 21.03
N TYR A 165 1.32 -18.47 20.27
CA TYR A 165 1.29 -17.63 19.06
C TYR A 165 1.56 -16.16 19.36
N ILE A 166 2.32 -15.52 18.48
CA ILE A 166 2.56 -14.07 18.51
C ILE A 166 2.35 -13.50 17.11
N LEU A 167 1.49 -12.49 17.00
CA LEU A 167 1.23 -11.79 15.75
C LEU A 167 2.50 -11.09 15.26
N GLN A 168 2.98 -11.51 14.11
CA GLN A 168 4.20 -10.97 13.51
C GLN A 168 3.96 -9.60 12.89
N SER A 169 4.98 -8.74 12.91
CA SER A 169 4.99 -7.57 12.04
C SER A 169 5.22 -7.99 10.58
N PRO A 170 4.81 -7.20 9.58
CA PRO A 170 5.05 -7.50 8.16
C PRO A 170 6.52 -7.77 7.82
N LYS A 171 7.46 -7.11 8.49
CA LYS A 171 8.90 -7.34 8.28
C LYS A 171 9.35 -8.72 8.78
N GLU A 172 8.75 -9.19 9.86
CA GLU A 172 9.02 -10.51 10.43
C GLU A 172 8.41 -11.60 9.55
N VAL A 173 7.19 -11.43 9.05
CA VAL A 173 6.57 -12.35 8.08
C VAL A 173 7.45 -12.51 6.83
N ILE A 174 7.93 -11.40 6.26
CA ILE A 174 8.84 -11.40 5.10
C ILE A 174 10.15 -12.15 5.42
N LYS A 175 10.71 -11.91 6.61
CA LYS A 175 11.96 -12.55 7.05
C LYS A 175 11.78 -14.04 7.30
N ASN A 176 10.72 -14.40 8.01
CA ASN A 176 10.45 -15.77 8.45
C ASN A 176 9.83 -16.63 7.35
N LYS A 177 9.22 -15.98 6.33
CA LYS A 177 8.51 -16.62 5.22
C LYS A 177 7.41 -17.59 5.69
N VAL A 178 6.75 -17.25 6.79
CA VAL A 178 5.62 -18.01 7.35
C VAL A 178 4.65 -17.07 8.05
N GLY A 179 3.37 -17.38 7.94
CA GLY A 179 2.30 -16.68 8.64
C GLY A 179 0.97 -17.39 8.48
N CYS A 180 0.14 -17.41 9.52
CA CYS A 180 -1.26 -17.80 9.41
C CYS A 180 -2.09 -16.65 8.78
N CYS A 181 -3.40 -16.85 8.59
CA CYS A 181 -4.26 -15.83 7.98
C CYS A 181 -4.15 -14.47 8.69
N TRP A 182 -3.96 -14.44 10.02
CA TRP A 182 -3.81 -13.20 10.79
C TRP A 182 -2.53 -12.43 10.41
N ASP A 183 -1.40 -13.12 10.26
CA ASP A 183 -0.13 -12.53 9.83
C ASP A 183 -0.16 -12.11 8.37
N GLN A 184 -0.76 -12.94 7.51
CA GLN A 184 -0.84 -12.71 6.08
C GLN A 184 -1.66 -11.47 5.74
N VAL A 185 -2.80 -11.26 6.41
CA VAL A 185 -3.62 -10.04 6.24
C VAL A 185 -2.86 -8.77 6.63
N GLU A 186 -2.05 -8.82 7.70
CA GLU A 186 -1.24 -7.66 8.08
C GLU A 186 -0.10 -7.40 7.08
N LEU A 187 0.43 -8.44 6.44
CA LEU A 187 1.38 -8.28 5.35
C LEU A 187 0.71 -7.69 4.09
N GLU A 188 -0.48 -8.14 3.73
CA GLU A 188 -1.27 -7.56 2.66
C GLU A 188 -1.59 -6.09 2.94
N ARG A 189 -2.06 -5.76 4.14
CA ARG A 189 -2.29 -4.38 4.59
C ARG A 189 -1.03 -3.51 4.44
N TYR A 190 0.15 -4.05 4.72
CA TYR A 190 1.41 -3.35 4.54
C TYR A 190 1.70 -3.06 3.07
N TYR A 191 1.44 -3.98 2.16
CA TYR A 191 1.64 -3.79 0.73
C TYR A 191 0.59 -2.86 0.13
N PHE A 192 -0.68 -2.96 0.54
CA PHE A 192 -1.77 -2.09 0.09
C PHE A 192 -1.82 -0.72 0.78
N LYS A 193 -0.89 -0.39 1.68
CA LYS A 193 -0.92 0.85 2.50
C LYS A 193 -1.04 2.16 1.70
N ASN A 194 -0.59 2.16 0.44
CA ASN A 194 -0.65 3.31 -0.46
C ASN A 194 -1.83 3.23 -1.44
N TYR A 195 -2.63 2.20 -1.34
CA TYR A 195 -3.79 2.00 -2.20
C TYR A 195 -4.94 2.94 -1.82
N VAL A 196 -5.60 3.51 -2.83
CA VAL A 196 -6.77 4.38 -2.64
C VAL A 196 -7.77 4.07 -3.76
N PRO A 197 -9.04 3.89 -3.48
CA PRO A 197 -9.71 3.97 -2.20
C PRO A 197 -9.61 2.66 -1.39
N ASN A 198 -10.27 2.56 -0.37
CA ASN A 198 -10.26 1.72 0.81
C ASN A 198 -9.89 0.26 0.67
N ILE A 199 -8.98 -0.15 1.54
CA ILE A 199 -8.88 -1.51 2.02
C ILE A 199 -9.68 -1.65 3.32
N LYS A 200 -10.39 -2.77 3.43
CA LYS A 200 -11.06 -3.20 4.65
C LYS A 200 -10.54 -4.57 5.06
N THR A 201 -10.54 -4.86 6.34
CA THR A 201 -10.15 -6.15 6.87
C THR A 201 -11.23 -6.70 7.76
N PHE A 202 -11.46 -8.00 7.64
CA PHE A 202 -12.55 -8.69 8.28
C PHE A 202 -12.03 -9.89 9.08
N PHE A 203 -12.68 -10.13 10.19
CA PHE A 203 -12.49 -11.28 11.05
C PHE A 203 -13.78 -12.08 11.08
N LEU A 204 -13.75 -13.27 10.52
CA LEU A 204 -14.85 -14.23 10.50
C LEU A 204 -14.53 -15.33 11.51
N VAL A 205 -15.43 -15.57 12.45
CA VAL A 205 -15.21 -16.52 13.54
C VAL A 205 -16.48 -17.32 13.81
N TYR A 206 -16.32 -18.59 14.19
CA TYR A 206 -17.39 -19.41 14.71
C TYR A 206 -17.14 -19.71 16.19
N ASP A 207 -17.98 -19.09 17.05
CA ASP A 207 -17.92 -19.21 18.52
C ASP A 207 -18.98 -20.16 19.05
N GLY A 208 -19.06 -21.37 18.50
CA GLY A 208 -20.12 -22.35 18.80
C GLY A 208 -19.65 -23.67 19.39
N GLY A 209 -18.42 -23.79 19.87
CA GLY A 209 -17.86 -25.04 20.36
C GLY A 209 -16.53 -24.91 21.10
N ASP A 210 -15.89 -26.03 21.38
CA ASP A 210 -14.58 -26.08 22.05
C ASP A 210 -13.44 -25.50 21.21
N LYS A 211 -13.61 -25.45 19.90
CA LYS A 211 -12.71 -24.80 18.96
C LYS A 211 -13.42 -23.59 18.35
N CYS A 212 -12.73 -22.47 18.26
CA CYS A 212 -13.21 -21.24 17.65
C CYS A 212 -12.45 -21.00 16.31
N PRO A 213 -12.75 -21.77 15.25
CA PRO A 213 -12.11 -21.55 13.98
C PRO A 213 -12.39 -20.15 13.50
N SER A 214 -11.37 -19.52 12.94
CA SER A 214 -11.45 -18.13 12.48
C SER A 214 -10.67 -17.94 11.20
N HIS A 215 -11.08 -16.97 10.42
CA HIS A 215 -10.38 -16.53 9.21
C HIS A 215 -10.35 -15.01 9.15
N THR A 216 -9.20 -14.45 8.84
CA THR A 216 -9.06 -13.03 8.52
C THR A 216 -8.82 -12.89 7.03
N PHE A 217 -9.39 -11.84 6.46
CA PHE A 217 -9.19 -11.52 5.05
C PHE A 217 -9.24 -10.02 4.81
N LEU A 218 -8.61 -9.60 3.70
CA LEU A 218 -8.56 -8.21 3.27
C LEU A 218 -9.35 -8.05 1.98
N THR A 219 -10.08 -6.94 1.87
CA THR A 219 -10.79 -6.56 0.66
C THR A 219 -10.30 -5.22 0.14
N VAL A 220 -10.34 -5.08 -1.18
CA VAL A 220 -10.02 -3.83 -1.89
C VAL A 220 -11.20 -3.42 -2.73
N GLU A 221 -11.62 -2.16 -2.63
CA GLU A 221 -12.56 -1.55 -3.57
C GLU A 221 -11.78 -0.78 -4.64
N LYS A 222 -12.03 -1.09 -5.91
CA LYS A 222 -11.39 -0.45 -7.06
C LYS A 222 -12.31 -0.50 -8.28
N ASP A 223 -12.44 0.62 -9.00
CA ASP A 223 -13.19 0.72 -10.27
C ASP A 223 -14.63 0.19 -10.15
N ASN A 224 -15.30 0.47 -9.03
CA ASN A 224 -16.65 -0.01 -8.67
C ASN A 224 -16.75 -1.55 -8.58
N LYS A 225 -15.65 -2.22 -8.29
CA LYS A 225 -15.55 -3.65 -8.02
C LYS A 225 -14.92 -3.88 -6.65
N TYR A 226 -15.16 -5.06 -6.10
CA TYR A 226 -14.60 -5.51 -4.84
C TYR A 226 -13.73 -6.72 -5.10
N TYR A 227 -12.55 -6.76 -4.44
CA TYR A 227 -11.57 -7.82 -4.62
C TYR A 227 -11.23 -8.41 -3.26
N TRP A 228 -11.17 -9.73 -3.21
CA TRP A 228 -10.66 -10.50 -2.08
C TRP A 228 -9.39 -11.21 -2.50
N PHE A 229 -8.39 -11.18 -1.63
CA PHE A 229 -7.07 -11.81 -1.82
C PHE A 229 -6.96 -12.97 -0.85
N GLU A 230 -6.78 -14.20 -1.36
CA GLU A 230 -6.70 -15.39 -0.52
C GLU A 230 -5.34 -16.06 -0.66
N HIS A 231 -4.71 -16.34 0.47
CA HIS A 231 -3.39 -17.01 0.55
C HIS A 231 -3.38 -18.19 1.51
N SER A 232 -4.29 -18.21 2.49
CA SER A 232 -4.33 -19.19 3.57
C SER A 232 -5.00 -20.50 3.15
N TRP A 233 -6.11 -20.39 2.40
CA TRP A 233 -6.84 -21.55 1.89
C TRP A 233 -6.33 -21.92 0.49
N GLU A 234 -5.54 -22.97 0.40
CA GLU A 234 -4.89 -23.38 -0.85
C GLU A 234 -5.90 -23.58 -2.00
N ILE A 235 -7.09 -24.15 -1.70
CA ILE A 235 -8.13 -24.39 -2.71
C ILE A 235 -8.79 -23.13 -3.25
N PHE A 236 -8.66 -21.99 -2.55
CA PHE A 236 -9.23 -20.70 -2.94
C PHE A 236 -8.16 -19.65 -3.20
N LYS A 237 -6.90 -20.03 -3.18
CA LYS A 237 -5.77 -19.11 -3.35
C LYS A 237 -5.87 -18.32 -4.65
N GLY A 238 -5.82 -16.99 -4.53
CA GLY A 238 -5.87 -16.10 -5.69
C GLY A 238 -6.59 -14.79 -5.43
N ILE A 239 -6.87 -14.08 -6.53
CA ILE A 239 -7.64 -12.84 -6.54
C ILE A 239 -9.05 -13.16 -7.01
N HIS A 240 -10.03 -12.80 -6.20
CA HIS A 240 -11.45 -12.98 -6.49
C HIS A 240 -12.11 -11.62 -6.68
N GLU A 241 -12.91 -11.46 -7.74
CA GLU A 241 -13.60 -10.23 -8.10
C GLU A 241 -15.11 -10.34 -7.92
N TYR A 242 -15.75 -9.30 -7.37
CA TYR A 242 -17.17 -9.21 -7.09
C TYR A 242 -17.74 -7.85 -7.51
N ASN A 243 -19.05 -7.80 -7.79
CA ASN A 243 -19.72 -6.54 -8.10
C ASN A 243 -20.07 -5.74 -6.83
N THR A 244 -20.29 -6.41 -5.70
CA THR A 244 -20.66 -5.77 -4.44
C THR A 244 -19.88 -6.37 -3.26
N LEU A 245 -19.71 -5.59 -2.20
CA LEU A 245 -19.13 -6.08 -0.95
C LEU A 245 -19.99 -7.20 -0.34
N LYS A 246 -21.32 -7.11 -0.46
CA LYS A 246 -22.25 -8.14 -0.02
C LYS A 246 -21.96 -9.50 -0.67
N GLU A 247 -21.84 -9.54 -2.02
CA GLU A 247 -21.49 -10.77 -2.74
C GLU A 247 -20.18 -11.36 -2.23
N LEU A 248 -19.15 -10.52 -2.03
CA LEU A 248 -17.86 -10.96 -1.51
C LEU A 248 -17.99 -11.56 -0.11
N LEU A 249 -18.62 -10.86 0.82
CA LEU A 249 -18.73 -11.29 2.22
C LEU A 249 -19.55 -12.60 2.33
N LEU A 250 -20.59 -12.76 1.54
CA LEU A 250 -21.39 -13.98 1.50
C LEU A 250 -20.59 -15.17 0.91
N ASP A 251 -19.80 -14.95 -0.12
CA ASP A 251 -18.96 -16.00 -0.72
C ASP A 251 -17.86 -16.46 0.23
N VAL A 252 -17.17 -15.52 0.91
CA VAL A 252 -16.16 -15.88 1.93
C VAL A 252 -16.80 -16.62 3.10
N ARG A 253 -17.98 -16.20 3.56
CA ARG A 253 -18.76 -16.92 4.58
C ARG A 253 -19.03 -18.36 4.16
N ASP A 254 -19.53 -18.58 2.96
CA ASP A 254 -19.92 -19.92 2.48
C ASP A 254 -18.69 -20.83 2.32
N LYS A 255 -17.57 -20.28 1.88
CA LYS A 255 -16.28 -20.97 1.84
C LYS A 255 -15.79 -21.35 3.24
N PHE A 256 -15.87 -20.42 4.20
CA PHE A 256 -15.52 -20.68 5.60
C PHE A 256 -16.36 -21.82 6.19
N ILE A 257 -17.67 -21.78 6.00
CA ILE A 257 -18.60 -22.84 6.45
C ILE A 257 -18.20 -24.19 5.84
N SER A 258 -17.85 -24.21 4.58
CA SER A 258 -17.45 -25.44 3.88
C SER A 258 -16.12 -26.00 4.38
N VAL A 259 -15.10 -25.15 4.54
CA VAL A 259 -13.72 -25.57 4.85
C VAL A 259 -13.53 -25.82 6.34
N GLU A 260 -13.97 -24.88 7.18
CA GLU A 260 -13.68 -24.90 8.61
C GLU A 260 -14.74 -25.63 9.42
N LEU A 261 -16.01 -25.60 8.97
CA LEU A 261 -17.14 -26.14 9.70
C LEU A 261 -17.75 -27.39 9.04
N HIS A 262 -17.27 -27.79 7.87
CA HIS A 262 -17.78 -28.94 7.11
C HIS A 262 -19.31 -28.96 6.96
N ASN A 263 -19.90 -27.75 6.88
CA ASN A 263 -21.35 -27.48 6.82
C ASN A 263 -22.13 -27.87 8.10
N ASP A 264 -21.46 -28.16 9.21
CA ASP A 264 -22.10 -28.37 10.52
C ASP A 264 -21.91 -27.13 11.40
N TYR A 265 -22.91 -26.24 11.39
CA TYR A 265 -22.86 -24.99 12.14
C TYR A 265 -24.22 -24.48 12.56
N LYS A 266 -24.25 -23.64 13.60
CA LYS A 266 -25.43 -22.86 13.99
C LYS A 266 -25.16 -21.38 13.65
N LYS A 267 -26.03 -20.79 12.87
CA LYS A 267 -25.89 -19.41 12.36
C LYS A 267 -25.62 -18.40 13.47
N LEU A 268 -26.26 -18.56 14.64
CA LEU A 268 -26.09 -17.66 15.80
C LEU A 268 -24.64 -17.51 16.27
N PHE A 269 -23.78 -18.49 16.04
CA PHE A 269 -22.39 -18.50 16.47
C PHE A 269 -21.39 -18.07 15.38
N LEU A 270 -21.90 -17.77 14.19
CA LEU A 270 -21.05 -17.31 13.07
C LEU A 270 -21.05 -15.77 13.08
N LEU A 271 -19.93 -15.18 13.44
CA LEU A 271 -19.76 -13.74 13.63
C LEU A 271 -18.78 -13.17 12.61
N LEU A 272 -19.09 -11.99 12.10
CA LEU A 272 -18.22 -11.22 11.21
C LEU A 272 -17.98 -9.82 11.78
N HIS A 273 -16.71 -9.43 11.87
CA HIS A 273 -16.32 -8.11 12.34
C HIS A 273 -15.41 -7.41 11.32
N GLU A 274 -15.66 -6.15 11.00
CA GLU A 274 -14.69 -5.29 10.33
C GLU A 274 -13.74 -4.74 11.40
N TYR A 275 -12.42 -5.03 11.30
CA TYR A 275 -11.44 -4.61 12.29
C TYR A 275 -10.36 -3.69 11.73
N THR A 276 -9.78 -2.88 12.60
CA THR A 276 -8.69 -1.97 12.27
C THR A 276 -7.34 -2.65 12.48
N LYS A 277 -6.26 -1.97 12.05
CA LYS A 277 -4.91 -2.49 12.22
C LYS A 277 -4.59 -2.80 13.70
N PRO A 278 -4.22 -4.05 14.05
CA PRO A 278 -3.82 -4.43 15.39
C PRO A 278 -2.42 -3.91 15.75
N LYS A 279 -2.08 -4.03 17.02
CA LYS A 279 -0.68 -3.96 17.48
C LYS A 279 0.01 -5.28 17.12
N TYR A 280 1.29 -5.21 16.75
CA TYR A 280 2.10 -6.42 16.56
C TYR A 280 2.64 -6.94 17.91
N HIS A 281 3.08 -8.20 17.92
CA HIS A 281 3.60 -8.91 19.10
C HIS A 281 2.56 -9.12 20.19
N ILE A 282 1.29 -9.21 19.83
CA ILE A 282 0.19 -9.63 20.71
C ILE A 282 -0.10 -11.11 20.52
N GLY A 283 -0.57 -11.76 21.58
CA GLY A 283 -0.98 -13.17 21.55
C GLY A 283 -2.40 -13.36 21.03
N THR A 284 -2.81 -14.62 20.94
CA THR A 284 -4.11 -15.07 20.43
C THR A 284 -5.28 -14.32 21.08
N GLN A 285 -5.37 -14.30 22.40
CA GLN A 285 -6.50 -13.68 23.09
C GLN A 285 -6.58 -12.17 22.87
N GLU A 286 -5.45 -11.47 22.84
CA GLU A 286 -5.44 -10.04 22.57
C GLU A 286 -5.84 -9.73 21.13
N PHE A 287 -5.45 -10.59 20.17
CA PHE A 287 -5.86 -10.44 18.78
C PHE A 287 -7.37 -10.67 18.62
N PHE A 288 -7.92 -11.73 19.21
CA PHE A 288 -9.38 -11.98 19.24
C PHE A 288 -10.13 -10.78 19.81
N ASN A 289 -9.74 -10.31 20.99
CA ASN A 289 -10.38 -9.16 21.62
C ASN A 289 -10.30 -7.91 20.71
N HIS A 290 -9.16 -7.69 20.06
CA HIS A 290 -9.02 -6.57 19.12
C HIS A 290 -10.02 -6.66 17.95
N CYS A 291 -10.21 -7.85 17.38
CA CYS A 291 -11.14 -8.08 16.28
C CYS A 291 -12.61 -7.96 16.73
N ASP A 292 -12.96 -8.51 17.89
CA ASP A 292 -14.33 -8.45 18.46
C ASP A 292 -14.77 -7.03 18.80
N PHE A 293 -13.82 -6.14 19.14
CA PHE A 293 -14.10 -4.70 19.29
C PHE A 293 -14.32 -3.97 17.97
N GLY A 294 -14.16 -4.66 16.83
CA GLY A 294 -14.48 -4.14 15.51
C GLY A 294 -15.98 -3.95 15.28
N ALA A 295 -16.33 -3.38 14.14
CA ALA A 295 -17.73 -3.20 13.76
C ALA A 295 -18.36 -4.56 13.40
N TYR A 296 -19.33 -5.02 14.18
CA TYR A 296 -20.11 -6.22 13.85
C TYR A 296 -20.91 -6.03 12.56
N ILE A 297 -20.94 -7.06 11.75
CA ILE A 297 -21.69 -7.10 10.48
C ILE A 297 -22.66 -8.28 10.54
N ASP A 298 -23.95 -7.97 10.49
CA ASP A 298 -24.98 -8.99 10.41
C ASP A 298 -25.14 -9.46 8.95
N PHE A 299 -24.98 -10.75 8.73
CA PHE A 299 -25.18 -11.35 7.39
C PHE A 299 -26.63 -11.26 6.89
N ASP A 300 -27.60 -11.06 7.78
CA ASP A 300 -29.00 -10.89 7.40
C ASP A 300 -29.33 -9.46 6.96
N GLU A 301 -28.52 -8.49 7.37
CA GLU A 301 -28.67 -7.08 7.01
C GLU A 301 -27.83 -6.68 5.76
N LEU A 302 -27.01 -7.58 5.26
CA LEU A 302 -26.27 -7.39 4.02
C LEU A 302 -27.19 -7.45 2.76
#